data_43fb0f58563d4afe7d4b310b2c5a7ac6
#
_entry.id   43fb0f58563d4afe7d4b310b2c5a7ac6
#
_cell.length_a   1.000
_cell.length_b   1.000
_cell.length_c   1.000
_cell.angle_alpha   90.00
_cell.angle_beta   90.00
_cell.angle_gamma   90.00
#
_symmetry.space_group_name_H-M   'P 1'
#
loop_
_entity.id
_entity.type
_entity.pdbx_description
1 polymer ?
#
loop_
_entity_poly.entity_id
_entity_poly.type
_entity_poly.pdbx_seq_one_letter_code
_entity_poly.pdbx_strand_id
1 'polypeptide(L)'
;ETEKRMMLMEAEAERTNLLRTASAEHERILSEARDQAAKERVRLIAEARAEAEAEREAILQDARRQVAMLAVAITEKMLRRELQDKTSQTVLAEQLLDEIEHPKNRTTWTPD
;
A
#
# COMPACT_ATOMS: atom_id res chain seq x y z
N GLU A 1 45.54 -13.86 67.36
CA GLU A 1 45.53 -12.66 66.48
C GLU A 1 45.90 -12.96 65.02
N THR A 2 46.82 -13.89 64.80
CA THR A 2 47.19 -14.30 63.44
C THR A 2 46.01 -14.99 62.73
N GLU A 3 45.15 -15.71 63.40
CA GLU A 3 43.96 -16.33 62.84
C GLU A 3 42.93 -15.30 62.39
N LYS A 4 42.75 -14.23 63.18
CA LYS A 4 41.85 -13.14 62.81
C LYS A 4 42.31 -12.42 61.58
N ARG A 5 43.63 -12.19 61.40
CA ARG A 5 44.21 -11.58 60.21
C ARG A 5 44.04 -12.46 58.99
N MET A 6 44.22 -13.77 59.17
CA MET A 6 44.02 -14.73 58.06
C MET A 6 42.59 -14.76 57.65
N MET A 7 41.65 -14.77 58.57
CA MET A 7 40.21 -14.70 58.26
C MET A 7 39.82 -13.45 57.56
N LEU A 8 40.36 -12.30 57.98
CA LEU A 8 40.11 -11.03 57.31
C LEU A 8 40.67 -11.01 55.90
N MET A 9 41.87 -11.54 55.67
CA MET A 9 42.49 -11.64 54.38
C MET A 9 41.70 -12.54 53.46
N GLU A 10 41.22 -13.68 53.93
CA GLU A 10 40.38 -14.59 53.18
C GLU A 10 39.04 -13.95 52.83
N ALA A 11 38.41 -13.25 53.75
CA ALA A 11 37.16 -12.53 53.51
C ALA A 11 37.32 -11.43 52.48
N GLU A 12 38.44 -10.69 52.53
CA GLU A 12 38.73 -9.67 51.53
C GLU A 12 39.02 -10.27 50.16
N ALA A 13 39.75 -11.40 50.12
CA ALA A 13 40.01 -12.11 48.87
C ALA A 13 38.72 -12.64 48.27
N GLU A 14 37.83 -13.21 49.05
CA GLU A 14 36.51 -13.66 48.60
C GLU A 14 35.67 -12.52 48.07
N ARG A 15 35.65 -11.41 48.83
CA ARG A 15 34.95 -10.19 48.40
C ARG A 15 35.44 -9.70 47.05
N THR A 16 36.77 -9.62 46.87
CA THR A 16 37.37 -9.19 45.63
C THR A 16 37.00 -10.13 44.47
N ASN A 17 37.04 -11.44 44.73
CA ASN A 17 36.67 -12.45 43.72
C ASN A 17 35.19 -12.36 43.35
N LEU A 18 34.29 -12.17 44.33
CA LEU A 18 32.87 -12.00 44.11
C LEU A 18 32.58 -10.75 43.27
N LEU A 19 33.23 -9.63 43.61
CA LEU A 19 33.07 -8.39 42.86
C LEU A 19 33.57 -8.55 41.43
N ARG A 20 34.71 -9.23 41.26
CA ARG A 20 35.27 -9.49 39.93
C ARG A 20 34.34 -10.39 39.08
N THR A 21 33.84 -11.45 39.72
CA THR A 21 32.90 -12.38 39.06
C THR A 21 31.60 -11.66 38.69
N ALA A 22 31.06 -10.86 39.64
CA ALA A 22 29.85 -10.10 39.40
C ALA A 22 30.03 -9.06 38.28
N SER A 23 31.18 -8.38 38.28
CA SER A 23 31.51 -7.42 37.23
C SER A 23 31.62 -8.12 35.86
N ALA A 24 32.31 -9.25 35.79
CA ALA A 24 32.43 -10.05 34.56
C ALA A 24 31.07 -10.54 34.10
N GLU A 25 30.23 -11.02 35.00
CA GLU A 25 28.87 -11.47 34.68
C GLU A 25 28.00 -10.32 34.23
N HIS A 26 28.13 -9.17 34.84
CA HIS A 26 27.41 -7.94 34.42
C HIS A 26 27.80 -7.55 32.99
N GLU A 27 29.10 -7.53 32.66
CA GLU A 27 29.57 -7.25 31.31
C GLU A 27 29.07 -8.27 30.30
N ARG A 28 29.07 -9.54 30.67
CA ARG A 28 28.55 -10.60 29.82
C ARG A 28 27.07 -10.41 29.51
N ILE A 29 26.27 -10.13 30.54
CA ILE A 29 24.82 -9.89 30.40
C ILE A 29 24.57 -8.68 29.52
N LEU A 30 25.30 -7.57 29.75
CA LEU A 30 25.15 -6.36 28.92
C LEU A 30 25.53 -6.64 27.46
N SER A 31 26.63 -7.35 27.23
CA SER A 31 27.07 -7.69 25.89
C SER A 31 26.02 -8.54 25.16
N GLU A 32 25.51 -9.58 25.81
CA GLU A 32 24.45 -10.43 25.26
C GLU A 32 23.17 -9.64 25.00
N ALA A 33 22.77 -8.78 25.93
CA ALA A 33 21.58 -7.94 25.75
C ALA A 33 21.72 -6.98 24.57
N ARG A 34 22.89 -6.39 24.39
CA ARG A 34 23.17 -5.51 23.25
C ARG A 34 23.16 -6.29 21.94
N ASP A 35 23.74 -7.48 21.92
CA ASP A 35 23.75 -8.33 20.72
C ASP A 35 22.33 -8.75 20.34
N GLN A 36 21.51 -9.17 21.31
CA GLN A 36 20.12 -9.53 21.10
C GLN A 36 19.30 -8.33 20.63
N ALA A 37 19.52 -7.17 21.25
CA ALA A 37 18.85 -5.94 20.86
C ALA A 37 19.20 -5.54 19.41
N ALA A 38 20.48 -5.69 19.02
CA ALA A 38 20.92 -5.43 17.66
C ALA A 38 20.25 -6.37 16.66
N LYS A 39 20.18 -7.65 16.97
CA LYS A 39 19.51 -8.65 16.12
C LYS A 39 18.02 -8.38 16.00
N GLU A 40 17.38 -8.07 17.10
CA GLU A 40 15.96 -7.74 17.13
C GLU A 40 15.66 -6.48 16.34
N ARG A 41 16.52 -5.49 16.44
CA ARG A 41 16.41 -4.25 15.66
C ARG A 41 16.48 -4.53 14.15
N VAL A 42 17.44 -5.36 13.73
CA VAL A 42 17.57 -5.74 12.32
C VAL A 42 16.33 -6.48 11.84
N ARG A 43 15.82 -7.40 12.66
CA ARG A 43 14.61 -8.17 12.36
C ARG A 43 13.38 -7.24 12.20
N LEU A 44 13.19 -6.32 13.15
CA LEU A 44 12.07 -5.38 13.12
C LEU A 44 12.13 -4.44 11.93
N ILE A 45 13.32 -3.96 11.60
CA ILE A 45 13.49 -3.10 10.41
C ILE A 45 13.17 -3.89 9.14
N ALA A 46 13.64 -5.13 9.04
CA ALA A 46 13.36 -5.98 7.89
C ALA A 46 11.86 -6.27 7.74
N GLU A 47 11.18 -6.60 8.86
CA GLU A 47 9.73 -6.79 8.86
C GLU A 47 8.98 -5.53 8.46
N ALA A 48 9.36 -4.38 9.03
CA ALA A 48 8.72 -3.11 8.72
C ALA A 48 8.88 -2.75 7.23
N ARG A 49 10.05 -3.00 6.67
CA ARG A 49 10.29 -2.78 5.23
C ARG A 49 9.46 -3.72 4.37
N ALA A 50 9.37 -4.98 4.75
CA ALA A 50 8.57 -5.96 4.04
C ALA A 50 7.08 -5.59 4.07
N GLU A 51 6.56 -5.16 5.21
CA GLU A 51 5.18 -4.69 5.36
C GLU A 51 4.92 -3.44 4.55
N ALA A 52 5.84 -2.47 4.60
CA ALA A 52 5.72 -1.24 3.81
C ALA A 52 5.72 -1.54 2.31
N GLU A 53 6.56 -2.46 1.86
CA GLU A 53 6.61 -2.87 0.46
C GLU A 53 5.32 -3.58 0.03
N ALA A 54 4.79 -4.45 0.89
CA ALA A 54 3.51 -5.14 0.64
C ALA A 54 2.35 -4.14 0.56
N GLU A 55 2.30 -3.17 1.46
CA GLU A 55 1.28 -2.11 1.44
C GLU A 55 1.39 -1.26 0.17
N ARG A 56 2.61 -0.88 -0.19
CA ARG A 56 2.87 -0.13 -1.41
C ARG A 56 2.36 -0.89 -2.63
N GLU A 57 2.67 -2.17 -2.73
CA GLU A 57 2.23 -3.01 -3.83
C GLU A 57 0.70 -3.12 -3.87
N ALA A 58 0.06 -3.30 -2.71
CA ALA A 58 -1.40 -3.35 -2.61
C ALA A 58 -2.04 -2.02 -3.06
N ILE A 59 -1.48 -0.89 -2.65
CA ILE A 59 -1.96 0.44 -3.05
C ILE A 59 -1.81 0.63 -4.56
N LEU A 60 -0.68 0.23 -5.12
CA LEU A 60 -0.45 0.34 -6.57
C LEU A 60 -1.42 -0.54 -7.37
N GLN A 61 -1.68 -1.76 -6.91
CA GLN A 61 -2.64 -2.65 -7.55
C GLN A 61 -4.06 -2.08 -7.48
N ASP A 62 -4.43 -1.53 -6.33
CA ASP A 62 -5.74 -0.91 -6.17
C ASP A 62 -5.88 0.32 -7.07
N ALA A 63 -4.86 1.16 -7.13
CA ALA A 63 -4.84 2.32 -8.02
C ALA A 63 -4.97 1.91 -9.49
N ARG A 64 -4.25 0.88 -9.92
CA ARG A 64 -4.35 0.34 -11.28
C ARG A 64 -5.74 -0.18 -11.58
N ARG A 65 -6.36 -0.85 -10.62
CA ARG A 65 -7.73 -1.34 -10.75
C ARG A 65 -8.72 -0.19 -10.90
N GLN A 66 -8.57 0.85 -10.10
CA GLN A 66 -9.43 2.03 -10.17
C GLN A 66 -9.27 2.76 -11.50
N VAL A 67 -8.05 2.91 -11.97
CA VAL A 67 -7.78 3.51 -13.29
C VAL A 67 -8.39 2.66 -14.41
N ALA A 68 -8.27 1.34 -14.34
CA ALA A 68 -8.86 0.44 -15.33
C ALA A 68 -10.39 0.54 -15.32
N MET A 69 -11.02 0.57 -14.16
CA MET A 69 -12.46 0.73 -14.02
C MET A 69 -12.93 2.08 -14.56
N LEU A 70 -12.17 3.13 -14.29
CA LEU A 70 -12.47 4.46 -14.83
C LEU A 70 -12.35 4.48 -16.36
N ALA A 71 -11.31 3.85 -16.90
CA ALA A 71 -11.12 3.74 -18.34
C ALA A 71 -12.28 3.00 -19.02
N VAL A 72 -12.73 1.91 -18.42
CA VAL A 72 -13.90 1.15 -18.90
C VAL A 72 -15.16 2.01 -18.85
N ALA A 73 -15.38 2.72 -17.74
CA ALA A 73 -16.55 3.60 -17.58
C ALA A 73 -16.57 4.73 -18.62
N ILE A 74 -15.41 5.34 -18.88
CA ILE A 74 -15.27 6.36 -19.90
C ILE A 74 -15.56 5.77 -21.29
N THR A 75 -15.01 4.61 -21.59
CA THR A 75 -15.22 3.94 -22.87
C THR A 75 -16.70 3.59 -23.09
N GLU A 76 -17.37 3.06 -22.05
CA GLU A 76 -18.81 2.79 -22.11
C GLU A 76 -19.61 4.06 -22.39
N LYS A 77 -19.26 5.14 -21.71
CA LYS A 77 -19.94 6.42 -21.89
C LYS A 77 -19.75 6.97 -23.29
N MET A 78 -18.54 6.85 -23.83
CA MET A 78 -18.23 7.25 -25.19
C MET A 78 -18.99 6.41 -26.21
N LEU A 79 -19.04 5.09 -26.01
CA LEU A 79 -19.79 4.18 -26.88
C LEU A 79 -21.29 4.47 -26.87
N ARG A 80 -21.87 4.71 -25.71
CA ARG A 80 -23.29 5.07 -25.59
C ARG A 80 -23.59 6.36 -26.34
N ARG A 81 -22.70 7.34 -26.22
CA ARG A 81 -22.86 8.63 -26.91
C ARG A 81 -22.79 8.45 -28.41
N GLU A 82 -21.84 7.66 -28.89
CA GLU A 82 -21.69 7.36 -30.29
C GLU A 82 -22.91 6.60 -30.85
N LEU A 83 -23.42 5.62 -30.11
CA LEU A 83 -24.62 4.89 -30.48
C LEU A 83 -25.85 5.80 -30.53
N GLN A 84 -25.98 6.72 -29.56
CA GLN A 84 -27.06 7.73 -29.57
C GLN A 84 -26.95 8.64 -30.80
N ASP A 85 -25.74 9.09 -31.11
CA ASP A 85 -25.51 9.93 -32.29
C ASP A 85 -25.85 9.17 -33.57
N LYS A 86 -25.46 7.91 -33.71
CA LYS A 86 -25.83 7.06 -34.82
C LYS A 86 -27.33 6.86 -34.93
N THR A 87 -27.97 6.57 -33.81
CA THR A 87 -29.41 6.41 -33.76
C THR A 87 -30.12 7.69 -34.17
N SER A 88 -29.66 8.84 -33.68
CA SER A 88 -30.18 10.14 -34.04
C SER A 88 -30.00 10.42 -35.53
N GLN A 89 -28.84 10.10 -36.10
CA GLN A 89 -28.55 10.23 -37.51
C GLN A 89 -29.44 9.33 -38.36
N THR A 90 -29.66 8.10 -37.89
CA THR A 90 -30.55 7.14 -38.59
C THR A 90 -31.99 7.63 -38.58
N VAL A 91 -32.46 8.11 -37.42
CA VAL A 91 -33.82 8.67 -37.31
C VAL A 91 -33.97 9.89 -38.19
N LEU A 92 -32.99 10.78 -38.23
CA LEU A 92 -33.00 11.94 -39.11
C LEU A 92 -33.02 11.55 -40.56
N ALA A 93 -32.21 10.59 -40.95
CA ALA A 93 -32.19 10.07 -42.33
C ALA A 93 -33.53 9.44 -42.72
N GLU A 94 -34.15 8.68 -41.82
CA GLU A 94 -35.48 8.11 -42.04
C GLU A 94 -36.54 9.19 -42.18
N GLN A 95 -36.49 10.23 -41.38
CA GLN A 95 -37.40 11.38 -41.49
C GLN A 95 -37.24 12.09 -42.81
N LEU A 96 -36.01 12.30 -43.25
CA LEU A 96 -35.74 12.91 -44.54
C LEU A 96 -36.22 12.04 -45.71
N LEU A 97 -36.04 10.74 -45.61
CA LEU A 97 -36.54 9.80 -46.61
C LEU A 97 -38.07 9.83 -46.66
N ASP A 98 -38.71 9.85 -45.51
CA ASP A 98 -40.16 9.91 -45.40
C ASP A 98 -40.69 11.22 -46.01
N GLU A 99 -40.03 12.34 -45.77
CA GLU A 99 -40.38 13.61 -46.41
C GLU A 99 -40.21 13.59 -47.90
N ILE A 100 -39.24 12.87 -48.41
CA ILE A 100 -39.00 12.73 -49.86
C ILE A 100 -40.03 11.79 -50.48
N GLU A 101 -40.36 10.67 -49.81
CA GLU A 101 -41.33 9.69 -50.33
C GLU A 101 -42.78 10.17 -50.21
N HIS A 102 -43.07 10.96 -49.20
CA HIS A 102 -44.42 11.47 -48.93
C HIS A 102 -44.43 13.00 -48.82
N PRO A 103 -44.34 13.70 -49.95
CA PRO A 103 -44.24 15.17 -49.93
C PRO A 103 -45.56 15.87 -49.65
N LYS A 104 -46.51 15.26 -48.95
CA LYS A 104 -47.81 15.80 -48.62
C LYS A 104 -47.75 17.10 -47.80
N ASN A 105 -46.74 17.24 -46.97
CA ASN A 105 -46.55 18.44 -46.15
C ASN A 105 -45.90 19.59 -46.90
N ARG A 106 -45.38 19.37 -48.12
CA ARG A 106 -44.76 20.40 -48.96
C ARG A 106 -45.71 20.94 -50.01
N THR A 107 -46.84 20.32 -50.16
CA THR A 107 -47.82 20.70 -51.18
C THR A 107 -48.92 21.61 -50.68
N THR A 108 -48.68 22.44 -49.69
CA THR A 108 -49.60 23.47 -49.25
C THR A 108 -49.53 24.73 -50.14
N TRP A 109 -48.60 24.75 -51.06
CA TRP A 109 -48.51 25.85 -51.99
C TRP A 109 -49.23 25.48 -53.28
N THR A 110 -50.36 26.14 -53.54
CA THR A 110 -51.05 26.04 -54.83
C THR A 110 -50.80 27.34 -55.57
N PRO A 111 -50.13 27.26 -56.78
CA PRO A 111 -50.02 28.45 -57.57
C PRO A 111 -51.38 28.78 -58.21
N ASP A 112 -51.76 29.97 -58.03
CA ASP A 112 -52.93 30.52 -58.76
C ASP A 112 -52.56 30.80 -60.21
#